data_f7806b96e2e2526ac19e3191195d74d0
#
_entry.id   f7806b96e2e2526ac19e3191195d74d0
#
_cell.length_a   1.000
_cell.length_b   1.000
_cell.length_c   1.000
_cell.angle_alpha   90.00
_cell.angle_beta   90.00
_cell.angle_gamma   90.00
#
_symmetry.space_group_name_H-M   'P 1'
#
loop_
_entity.id
_entity.type
_entity.pdbx_description
1 polymer ?
#
loop_
_entity_poly.entity_id
_entity_poly.type
_entity_poly.pdbx_seq_one_letter_code
_entity_poly.pdbx_strand_id
1 'polypeptide(L)'
;MSLLSKSKGEVTYKDLSGFHKWFLIVLVSMGSSIIYTPVYLKNVFYEPLMQGLGCTNADLGALLSCYAIVAVIAYLPSGIIADKVRMRTLSWVGFGATAVLTFIYAMLPSIQMLYVVFVGYGIISILIWWGTRFKIVRLCCSESDYASKIGVSYSIYGAAGLIVGLINTAIISAIADASQGIQILLVFLGVVIAVLGVLSFIFIPDFKGEIDKNTKLFSLSEVVTAIKHPGVIWACLAYFFVYLVYMGVTYTTPFMTTCFAAPVAIVSVVGLIRTYGIGLIAGPAAGFFADKLKSPSKSILIFFAASVIVLAAFMIMPREASMVIPIAVLVVLLGFVTYGAFSIGSSPLTEAKVPMSIFGTASGLLSVIGFLPDTFVHTWFGGLIDAQGADAFNTIFVALVVFAVLGCICLVMTRRAMKKNAAAEAESAN
;
A
#
# COMPACT_ATOMS: atom_id res chain seq x y z
N MET A 1 -8.72 34.50 -7.52
CA MET A 1 -7.46 34.56 -6.76
C MET A 1 -6.41 33.79 -7.57
N SER A 2 -5.28 34.42 -7.94
CA SER A 2 -4.25 33.70 -8.72
C SER A 2 -3.61 32.63 -7.86
N LEU A 3 -3.17 31.51 -8.46
CA LEU A 3 -2.47 30.40 -7.79
C LEU A 3 -1.26 30.87 -6.96
N LEU A 4 -0.68 32.02 -7.30
CA LEU A 4 0.52 32.57 -6.67
C LEU A 4 0.23 33.66 -5.60
N SER A 5 -1.05 34.00 -5.36
CA SER A 5 -1.38 34.95 -4.30
C SER A 5 -1.16 34.29 -2.94
N LYS A 6 0.00 34.51 -2.32
CA LYS A 6 0.23 34.21 -0.90
C LYS A 6 -0.82 34.98 -0.09
N SER A 7 -1.88 34.30 0.33
CA SER A 7 -2.75 34.82 1.38
C SER A 7 -1.89 35.08 2.61
N LYS A 8 -1.94 36.32 3.14
CA LYS A 8 -1.20 36.70 4.35
C LYS A 8 -1.77 36.05 5.64
N GLY A 9 -2.64 35.04 5.54
CA GLY A 9 -3.29 34.38 6.68
C GLY A 9 -3.69 32.94 6.38
N GLU A 10 -4.16 32.25 7.39
CA GLU A 10 -4.73 30.89 7.27
C GLU A 10 -5.99 30.89 6.42
N VAL A 11 -6.15 29.89 5.57
CA VAL A 11 -7.28 29.74 4.65
C VAL A 11 -8.13 28.51 5.00
N THR A 12 -9.41 28.58 4.63
CA THR A 12 -10.32 27.43 4.65
C THR A 12 -10.56 26.92 3.21
N TYR A 13 -11.18 25.74 3.05
CA TYR A 13 -11.53 25.24 1.72
C TYR A 13 -12.45 26.21 0.95
N LYS A 14 -13.23 27.04 1.63
CA LYS A 14 -14.14 28.02 1.00
C LYS A 14 -13.38 29.16 0.32
N ASP A 15 -12.21 29.51 0.84
CA ASP A 15 -11.37 30.61 0.34
C ASP A 15 -10.55 30.20 -0.90
N LEU A 16 -10.45 28.89 -1.18
CA LEU A 16 -9.74 28.35 -2.33
C LEU A 16 -10.63 28.35 -3.58
N SER A 17 -10.05 28.71 -4.73
CA SER A 17 -10.73 28.50 -6.02
C SER A 17 -10.97 27.03 -6.31
N GLY A 18 -11.96 26.69 -7.12
CA GLY A 18 -12.23 25.32 -7.53
C GLY A 18 -11.00 24.65 -8.18
N PHE A 19 -10.28 25.40 -9.03
CA PHE A 19 -9.05 24.91 -9.64
C PHE A 19 -7.96 24.61 -8.61
N HIS A 20 -7.75 25.49 -7.62
CA HIS A 20 -6.73 25.27 -6.58
C HIS A 20 -7.04 24.02 -5.72
N LYS A 21 -8.32 23.83 -5.33
CA LYS A 21 -8.75 22.62 -4.62
C LYS A 21 -8.42 21.35 -5.39
N TRP A 22 -8.78 21.31 -6.68
CA TRP A 22 -8.49 20.16 -7.53
C TRP A 22 -7.00 19.96 -7.75
N PHE A 23 -6.24 21.03 -7.95
CA PHE A 23 -4.80 20.97 -8.08
C PHE A 23 -4.14 20.35 -6.84
N LEU A 24 -4.55 20.75 -5.62
CA LEU A 24 -4.03 20.17 -4.38
C LEU A 24 -4.39 18.69 -4.25
N ILE A 25 -5.63 18.29 -4.57
CA ILE A 25 -6.04 16.89 -4.54
C ILE A 25 -5.21 16.06 -5.52
N VAL A 26 -4.99 16.56 -6.74
CA VAL A 26 -4.13 15.89 -7.74
C VAL A 26 -2.70 15.80 -7.25
N LEU A 27 -2.12 16.90 -6.77
CA LEU A 27 -0.75 16.98 -6.28
C LEU A 27 -0.47 15.95 -5.18
N VAL A 28 -1.32 15.91 -4.15
CA VAL A 28 -1.08 14.99 -3.02
C VAL A 28 -1.41 13.54 -3.36
N SER A 29 -2.36 13.29 -4.27
CA SER A 29 -2.73 11.94 -4.69
C SER A 29 -1.67 11.32 -5.60
N MET A 30 -1.21 12.08 -6.58
CA MET A 30 -0.09 11.73 -7.45
C MET A 30 1.19 11.56 -6.63
N GLY A 31 1.47 12.53 -5.75
CA GLY A 31 2.61 12.49 -4.84
C GLY A 31 2.61 11.25 -3.95
N SER A 32 1.44 10.81 -3.48
CA SER A 32 1.31 9.58 -2.68
C SER A 32 1.66 8.33 -3.47
N SER A 33 1.35 8.27 -4.76
CA SER A 33 1.77 7.14 -5.60
C SER A 33 3.28 7.13 -5.78
N ILE A 34 3.85 8.29 -6.06
CA ILE A 34 5.25 8.42 -6.48
C ILE A 34 6.22 8.29 -5.30
N ILE A 35 5.87 8.80 -4.11
CA ILE A 35 6.73 8.74 -2.91
C ILE A 35 7.04 7.30 -2.48
N TYR A 36 6.12 6.36 -2.72
CA TYR A 36 6.31 4.94 -2.41
C TYR A 36 7.00 4.16 -3.55
N THR A 37 7.04 4.70 -4.76
CA THR A 37 7.56 3.98 -5.93
C THR A 37 9.00 3.50 -5.75
N PRO A 38 9.98 4.29 -5.24
CA PRO A 38 11.36 3.82 -5.07
C PRO A 38 11.48 2.60 -4.14
N VAL A 39 10.65 2.54 -3.10
CA VAL A 39 10.65 1.43 -2.12
C VAL A 39 10.10 0.15 -2.75
N TYR A 40 9.01 0.27 -3.51
CA TYR A 40 8.28 -0.88 -4.06
C TYR A 40 8.63 -1.20 -5.52
N LEU A 41 9.78 -0.72 -6.03
CA LEU A 41 10.23 -0.98 -7.40
C LEU A 41 10.27 -2.47 -7.74
N LYS A 42 10.65 -3.32 -6.78
CA LYS A 42 10.70 -4.77 -6.99
C LYS A 42 9.37 -5.39 -7.39
N ASN A 43 8.24 -4.75 -7.06
CA ASN A 43 6.93 -5.29 -7.40
C ASN A 43 6.70 -5.33 -8.92
N VAL A 44 7.42 -4.51 -9.67
CA VAL A 44 7.32 -4.40 -11.13
C VAL A 44 8.64 -4.75 -11.82
N PHE A 45 9.77 -4.28 -11.29
CA PHE A 45 11.11 -4.39 -11.88
C PHE A 45 12.02 -5.31 -11.06
N TYR A 46 11.51 -6.47 -10.66
CA TYR A 46 12.21 -7.38 -9.72
C TYR A 46 13.59 -7.78 -10.24
N GLU A 47 13.63 -8.39 -11.42
CA GLU A 47 14.86 -8.90 -12.03
C GLU A 47 15.84 -7.77 -12.42
N PRO A 48 15.42 -6.70 -13.13
CA PRO A 48 16.30 -5.57 -13.40
C PRO A 48 16.89 -4.93 -12.15
N LEU A 49 16.10 -4.85 -11.06
CA LEU A 49 16.56 -4.25 -9.81
C LEU A 49 17.61 -5.15 -9.13
N MET A 50 17.37 -6.45 -9.07
CA MET A 50 18.29 -7.42 -8.50
C MET A 50 19.63 -7.43 -9.26
N GLN A 51 19.59 -7.47 -10.60
CA GLN A 51 20.78 -7.42 -11.44
C GLN A 51 21.51 -6.07 -11.34
N GLY A 52 20.74 -4.96 -11.35
CA GLY A 52 21.33 -3.62 -11.28
C GLY A 52 22.01 -3.32 -9.94
N LEU A 53 21.52 -3.89 -8.85
CA LEU A 53 22.13 -3.78 -7.52
C LEU A 53 23.20 -4.85 -7.25
N GLY A 54 23.26 -5.91 -8.05
CA GLY A 54 24.15 -7.05 -7.80
C GLY A 54 23.84 -7.76 -6.49
N CYS A 55 22.56 -7.86 -6.11
CA CYS A 55 22.11 -8.42 -4.82
C CYS A 55 21.33 -9.72 -5.00
N THR A 56 21.15 -10.46 -3.90
CA THR A 56 20.35 -11.69 -3.86
C THR A 56 18.84 -11.37 -3.68
N ASN A 57 17.98 -12.38 -3.89
CA ASN A 57 16.54 -12.25 -3.60
C ASN A 57 16.29 -11.98 -2.11
N ALA A 58 17.08 -12.59 -1.22
CA ALA A 58 17.01 -12.37 0.21
C ALA A 58 17.38 -10.93 0.57
N ASP A 59 18.44 -10.37 -0.03
CA ASP A 59 18.85 -8.97 0.19
C ASP A 59 17.73 -8.00 -0.21
N LEU A 60 17.17 -8.19 -1.41
CA LEU A 60 16.09 -7.37 -1.90
C LEU A 60 14.83 -7.48 -1.01
N GLY A 61 14.56 -8.68 -0.49
CA GLY A 61 13.51 -8.90 0.49
C GLY A 61 13.80 -8.21 1.82
N ALA A 62 15.04 -8.31 2.31
CA ALA A 62 15.45 -7.73 3.59
C ALA A 62 15.41 -6.19 3.59
N LEU A 63 15.72 -5.54 2.47
CA LEU A 63 15.54 -4.08 2.32
C LEU A 63 14.07 -3.66 2.56
N LEU A 64 13.11 -4.37 1.97
CA LEU A 64 11.70 -4.08 2.20
C LEU A 64 11.26 -4.41 3.63
N SER A 65 11.73 -5.53 4.19
CA SER A 65 11.42 -5.88 5.58
C SER A 65 11.96 -4.82 6.55
N CYS A 66 13.15 -4.29 6.29
CA CYS A 66 13.72 -3.19 7.07
C CYS A 66 12.87 -1.91 7.01
N TYR A 67 12.44 -1.52 5.81
CA TYR A 67 11.47 -0.43 5.62
C TYR A 67 10.19 -0.70 6.41
N ALA A 68 9.63 -1.91 6.31
CA ALA A 68 8.35 -2.27 6.89
C ALA A 68 8.37 -2.28 8.43
N ILE A 69 9.48 -2.69 9.05
CA ILE A 69 9.65 -2.62 10.51
C ILE A 69 9.49 -1.17 10.99
N VAL A 70 10.16 -0.24 10.31
CA VAL A 70 10.04 1.20 10.62
C VAL A 70 8.63 1.71 10.33
N ALA A 71 8.04 1.29 9.20
CA ALA A 71 6.69 1.68 8.81
C ALA A 71 5.63 1.27 9.83
N VAL A 72 5.66 0.02 10.32
CA VAL A 72 4.72 -0.50 11.32
C VAL A 72 4.78 0.32 12.61
N ILE A 73 5.99 0.69 13.07
CA ILE A 73 6.17 1.55 14.25
C ILE A 73 5.65 2.98 13.97
N ALA A 74 5.85 3.47 12.75
CA ALA A 74 5.56 4.84 12.36
C ALA A 74 4.07 5.12 12.08
N TYR A 75 3.24 4.10 11.77
CA TYR A 75 1.82 4.30 11.45
C TYR A 75 1.05 5.01 12.56
N LEU A 76 1.24 4.61 13.81
CA LEU A 76 0.53 5.21 14.94
C LEU A 76 0.91 6.67 15.18
N PRO A 77 2.20 7.05 15.27
CA PRO A 77 2.60 8.44 15.50
C PRO A 77 2.38 9.35 14.27
N SER A 78 2.21 8.79 13.07
CA SER A 78 2.00 9.57 11.84
C SER A 78 0.79 10.51 11.92
N GLY A 79 -0.34 10.03 12.45
CA GLY A 79 -1.53 10.86 12.65
C GLY A 79 -1.27 12.02 13.60
N ILE A 80 -0.54 11.78 14.69
CA ILE A 80 -0.20 12.79 15.69
C ILE A 80 0.70 13.89 15.08
N ILE A 81 1.69 13.49 14.29
CA ILE A 81 2.58 14.44 13.58
C ILE A 81 1.77 15.26 12.59
N ALA A 82 0.87 14.65 11.84
CA ALA A 82 -0.02 15.36 10.93
C ALA A 82 -0.91 16.38 11.65
N ASP A 83 -1.25 16.17 12.93
CA ASP A 83 -2.04 17.12 13.71
C ASP A 83 -1.23 18.23 14.34
N LYS A 84 0.07 18.06 14.52
CA LYS A 84 0.94 19.03 15.22
C LYS A 84 1.81 19.89 14.31
N VAL A 85 1.95 19.51 13.02
CA VAL A 85 2.83 20.20 12.08
C VAL A 85 2.03 20.66 10.85
N ARG A 86 2.39 21.82 10.29
CA ARG A 86 1.77 22.39 9.10
C ARG A 86 1.83 21.45 7.91
N MET A 87 0.72 21.29 7.18
CA MET A 87 0.63 20.41 6.02
C MET A 87 1.63 20.77 4.91
N ARG A 88 1.84 22.08 4.69
CA ARG A 88 2.89 22.54 3.77
C ARG A 88 4.26 22.01 4.18
N THR A 89 4.64 22.15 5.45
CA THR A 89 5.95 21.71 5.96
C THR A 89 6.12 20.21 5.81
N LEU A 90 5.13 19.41 6.24
CA LEU A 90 5.19 17.96 6.12
C LEU A 90 5.31 17.51 4.65
N SER A 91 4.62 18.20 3.74
CA SER A 91 4.64 17.84 2.33
C SER A 91 5.98 18.11 1.67
N TRP A 92 6.51 19.35 1.75
CA TRP A 92 7.76 19.64 1.07
C TRP A 92 8.96 18.95 1.73
N VAL A 93 8.97 18.81 3.05
CA VAL A 93 10.00 18.04 3.77
C VAL A 93 9.92 16.55 3.40
N GLY A 94 8.71 15.98 3.37
CA GLY A 94 8.49 14.58 3.00
C GLY A 94 8.98 14.30 1.58
N PHE A 95 8.56 15.08 0.59
CA PHE A 95 9.03 14.89 -0.79
C PHE A 95 10.52 15.24 -0.95
N GLY A 96 11.00 16.33 -0.37
CA GLY A 96 12.39 16.74 -0.48
C GLY A 96 13.35 15.71 0.11
N ALA A 97 13.07 15.21 1.30
CA ALA A 97 13.88 14.18 1.93
C ALA A 97 13.80 12.84 1.17
N THR A 98 12.61 12.45 0.65
CA THR A 98 12.48 11.28 -0.21
C THR A 98 13.28 11.43 -1.50
N ALA A 99 13.29 12.61 -2.13
CA ALA A 99 14.09 12.86 -3.32
C ALA A 99 15.59 12.68 -3.05
N VAL A 100 16.09 13.21 -1.92
CA VAL A 100 17.50 13.03 -1.51
C VAL A 100 17.83 11.55 -1.33
N LEU A 101 16.99 10.79 -0.62
CA LEU A 101 17.18 9.34 -0.47
C LEU A 101 17.15 8.64 -1.81
N THR A 102 16.28 9.05 -2.74
CA THR A 102 16.18 8.45 -4.07
C THR A 102 17.42 8.74 -4.92
N PHE A 103 18.01 9.93 -4.82
CA PHE A 103 19.29 10.23 -5.46
C PHE A 103 20.46 9.44 -4.85
N ILE A 104 20.48 9.23 -3.52
CA ILE A 104 21.45 8.34 -2.88
C ILE A 104 21.26 6.90 -3.40
N TYR A 105 20.03 6.44 -3.50
CA TYR A 105 19.71 5.12 -4.06
C TYR A 105 20.16 5.00 -5.53
N ALA A 106 20.00 6.06 -6.33
CA ALA A 106 20.45 6.10 -7.73
C ALA A 106 21.97 5.98 -7.89
N MET A 107 22.75 6.25 -6.86
CA MET A 107 24.20 6.00 -6.88
C MET A 107 24.55 4.51 -6.78
N LEU A 108 23.56 3.64 -6.62
CA LEU A 108 23.68 2.19 -6.43
C LEU A 108 24.73 1.85 -5.33
N PRO A 109 24.55 2.37 -4.11
CA PRO A 109 25.51 2.16 -3.05
C PRO A 109 25.47 0.71 -2.55
N SER A 110 26.38 0.38 -1.62
CA SER A 110 26.39 -0.95 -0.99
C SER A 110 25.05 -1.29 -0.33
N ILE A 111 24.75 -2.59 -0.19
CA ILE A 111 23.53 -3.08 0.48
C ILE A 111 23.42 -2.51 1.91
N GLN A 112 24.51 -2.39 2.63
CA GLN A 112 24.52 -1.80 3.98
C GLN A 112 24.04 -0.35 3.98
N MET A 113 24.43 0.44 2.99
CA MET A 113 23.95 1.81 2.85
C MET A 113 22.49 1.85 2.40
N LEU A 114 22.05 0.88 1.59
CA LEU A 114 20.65 0.76 1.20
C LEU A 114 19.73 0.46 2.39
N TYR A 115 20.16 -0.29 3.41
CA TYR A 115 19.39 -0.43 4.66
C TYR A 115 19.13 0.93 5.31
N VAL A 116 20.12 1.81 5.36
CA VAL A 116 19.95 3.17 5.90
C VAL A 116 18.95 3.98 5.07
N VAL A 117 19.03 3.88 3.74
CA VAL A 117 18.09 4.52 2.81
C VAL A 117 16.66 4.01 3.03
N PHE A 118 16.46 2.71 3.17
CA PHE A 118 15.15 2.10 3.35
C PHE A 118 14.55 2.39 4.73
N VAL A 119 15.36 2.45 5.80
CA VAL A 119 14.95 3.01 7.10
C VAL A 119 14.48 4.46 6.94
N GLY A 120 15.25 5.28 6.24
CA GLY A 120 14.89 6.66 5.93
C GLY A 120 13.57 6.78 5.19
N TYR A 121 13.34 5.93 4.19
CA TYR A 121 12.04 5.89 3.49
C TYR A 121 10.89 5.53 4.44
N GLY A 122 11.07 4.57 5.35
CA GLY A 122 10.07 4.20 6.35
C GLY A 122 9.68 5.37 7.24
N ILE A 123 10.67 6.12 7.73
CA ILE A 123 10.44 7.32 8.53
C ILE A 123 9.70 8.38 7.71
N ILE A 124 10.18 8.69 6.52
CA ILE A 124 9.67 9.83 5.76
C ILE A 124 8.31 9.51 5.15
N SER A 125 8.16 8.36 4.49
CA SER A 125 6.92 8.04 3.76
C SER A 125 5.77 7.66 4.68
N ILE A 126 6.04 7.09 5.86
CA ILE A 126 4.99 6.70 6.79
C ILE A 126 4.81 7.72 7.91
N LEU A 127 5.87 8.04 8.65
CA LEU A 127 5.74 8.95 9.80
C LEU A 127 5.34 10.37 9.37
N ILE A 128 5.90 10.88 8.27
CA ILE A 128 5.65 12.24 7.80
C ILE A 128 4.48 12.28 6.82
N TRP A 129 4.42 11.37 5.83
CA TRP A 129 3.51 11.51 4.69
C TRP A 129 2.17 10.78 4.85
N TRP A 130 2.11 9.64 5.51
CA TRP A 130 0.89 8.81 5.56
C TRP A 130 -0.35 9.58 6.06
N GLY A 131 -0.25 10.21 7.23
CA GLY A 131 -1.34 11.01 7.80
C GLY A 131 -1.59 12.31 7.02
N THR A 132 -0.53 12.91 6.48
CA THR A 132 -0.56 14.19 5.75
C THR A 132 -1.46 14.13 4.52
N ARG A 133 -1.37 13.07 3.72
CA ARG A 133 -2.21 12.87 2.52
C ARG A 133 -3.70 12.99 2.82
N PHE A 134 -4.19 12.22 3.77
CA PHE A 134 -5.62 12.18 4.09
C PHE A 134 -6.10 13.51 4.65
N LYS A 135 -5.26 14.15 5.47
CA LYS A 135 -5.59 15.43 6.08
C LYS A 135 -5.66 16.57 5.06
N ILE A 136 -4.76 16.63 4.08
CA ILE A 136 -4.84 17.65 3.02
C ILE A 136 -6.14 17.48 2.21
N VAL A 137 -6.50 16.24 1.81
CA VAL A 137 -7.75 16.00 1.09
C VAL A 137 -8.94 16.48 1.92
N ARG A 138 -8.97 16.22 3.23
CA ARG A 138 -10.03 16.68 4.13
C ARG A 138 -10.09 18.21 4.23
N LEU A 139 -8.94 18.88 4.28
CA LEU A 139 -8.85 20.33 4.35
C LEU A 139 -9.23 21.04 3.03
N CYS A 140 -9.30 20.31 1.91
CA CYS A 140 -9.66 20.82 0.60
C CYS A 140 -11.16 20.69 0.26
N CYS A 141 -11.98 20.06 1.10
CA CYS A 141 -13.39 19.79 0.81
C CYS A 141 -14.29 19.93 2.05
N SER A 142 -15.61 19.89 1.83
CA SER A 142 -16.59 19.79 2.92
C SER A 142 -16.58 18.40 3.54
N GLU A 143 -17.11 18.25 4.74
CA GLU A 143 -17.21 16.96 5.42
C GLU A 143 -18.09 15.96 4.65
N SER A 144 -19.18 16.45 4.03
CA SER A 144 -20.07 15.65 3.18
C SER A 144 -19.40 15.12 1.91
N ASP A 145 -18.41 15.86 1.35
CA ASP A 145 -17.75 15.51 0.10
C ASP A 145 -16.50 14.64 0.31
N TYR A 146 -16.04 14.49 1.55
CA TYR A 146 -14.77 13.85 1.87
C TYR A 146 -14.65 12.43 1.32
N ALA A 147 -15.69 11.60 1.49
CA ALA A 147 -15.69 10.22 1.00
C ALA A 147 -15.51 10.16 -0.53
N SER A 148 -16.22 11.02 -1.27
CA SER A 148 -16.08 11.13 -2.72
C SER A 148 -14.69 11.59 -3.13
N LYS A 149 -14.13 12.60 -2.44
CA LYS A 149 -12.79 13.13 -2.76
C LYS A 149 -11.68 12.14 -2.45
N ILE A 150 -11.79 11.34 -1.40
CA ILE A 150 -10.88 10.24 -1.10
C ILE A 150 -10.95 9.17 -2.20
N GLY A 151 -12.14 8.80 -2.67
CA GLY A 151 -12.30 7.87 -3.79
C GLY A 151 -11.57 8.35 -5.05
N VAL A 152 -11.79 9.63 -5.42
CA VAL A 152 -11.07 10.26 -6.54
C VAL A 152 -9.55 10.31 -6.30
N SER A 153 -9.11 10.58 -5.08
CA SER A 153 -7.69 10.56 -4.72
C SER A 153 -7.04 9.19 -4.97
N TYR A 154 -7.74 8.10 -4.69
CA TYR A 154 -7.25 6.75 -5.01
C TYR A 154 -7.21 6.46 -6.52
N SER A 155 -8.17 6.98 -7.28
CA SER A 155 -8.14 6.86 -8.75
C SER A 155 -6.94 7.61 -9.34
N ILE A 156 -6.68 8.83 -8.88
CA ILE A 156 -5.50 9.61 -9.29
C ILE A 156 -4.19 8.91 -8.88
N TYR A 157 -4.15 8.33 -7.69
CA TYR A 157 -3.02 7.51 -7.22
C TYR A 157 -2.72 6.36 -8.19
N GLY A 158 -3.73 5.58 -8.59
CA GLY A 158 -3.58 4.49 -9.54
C GLY A 158 -3.14 4.96 -10.92
N ALA A 159 -3.77 6.02 -11.45
CA ALA A 159 -3.42 6.59 -12.75
C ALA A 159 -1.98 7.13 -12.77
N ALA A 160 -1.55 7.84 -11.73
CA ALA A 160 -0.18 8.34 -11.61
C ALA A 160 0.84 7.20 -11.55
N GLY A 161 0.55 6.15 -10.77
CA GLY A 161 1.40 4.95 -10.70
C GLY A 161 1.54 4.24 -12.04
N LEU A 162 0.45 4.13 -12.81
CA LEU A 162 0.48 3.57 -14.17
C LEU A 162 1.34 4.42 -15.11
N ILE A 163 1.13 5.74 -15.15
CA ILE A 163 1.87 6.64 -16.06
C ILE A 163 3.37 6.59 -15.75
N VAL A 164 3.74 6.79 -14.48
CA VAL A 164 5.15 6.76 -14.04
C VAL A 164 5.75 5.38 -14.26
N GLY A 165 4.98 4.33 -13.99
CA GLY A 165 5.41 2.95 -14.21
C GLY A 165 5.66 2.63 -15.69
N LEU A 166 4.82 3.13 -16.61
CA LEU A 166 5.05 2.98 -18.06
C LEU A 166 6.33 3.71 -18.52
N ILE A 167 6.59 4.91 -17.99
CA ILE A 167 7.84 5.64 -18.26
C ILE A 167 9.04 4.83 -17.73
N ASN A 168 8.94 4.32 -16.50
CA ASN A 168 9.98 3.47 -15.92
C ASN A 168 10.21 2.19 -16.74
N THR A 169 9.14 1.57 -17.26
CA THR A 169 9.24 0.40 -18.16
C THR A 169 9.95 0.76 -19.46
N ALA A 170 9.63 1.92 -20.04
CA ALA A 170 10.30 2.39 -21.25
C ALA A 170 11.80 2.63 -20.99
N ILE A 171 12.19 3.22 -19.87
CA ILE A 171 13.59 3.42 -19.47
C ILE A 171 14.32 2.07 -19.39
N ILE A 172 13.77 1.13 -18.61
CA ILE A 172 14.39 -0.19 -18.43
C ILE A 172 14.48 -0.97 -19.74
N SER A 173 13.47 -0.88 -20.61
CA SER A 173 13.47 -1.58 -21.91
C SER A 173 14.41 -0.97 -22.94
N ALA A 174 14.73 0.33 -22.82
CA ALA A 174 15.61 1.03 -23.75
C ALA A 174 17.11 0.87 -23.41
N ILE A 175 17.44 0.45 -22.19
CA ILE A 175 18.82 0.40 -21.69
C ILE A 175 19.20 -1.04 -21.41
N ALA A 176 20.18 -1.56 -22.14
CA ALA A 176 20.60 -2.96 -22.02
C ALA A 176 21.36 -3.26 -20.71
N ASP A 177 22.10 -2.29 -20.17
CA ASP A 177 22.78 -2.44 -18.88
C ASP A 177 21.80 -2.22 -17.73
N ALA A 178 21.61 -3.24 -16.90
CA ALA A 178 20.65 -3.23 -15.82
C ALA A 178 20.98 -2.16 -14.76
N SER A 179 22.27 -1.97 -14.43
CA SER A 179 22.69 -0.97 -13.44
C SER A 179 22.40 0.43 -13.95
N GLN A 180 22.75 0.72 -15.20
CA GLN A 180 22.47 2.00 -15.83
C GLN A 180 20.97 2.25 -15.96
N GLY A 181 20.20 1.24 -16.36
CA GLY A 181 18.73 1.32 -16.45
C GLY A 181 18.08 1.70 -15.11
N ILE A 182 18.45 1.00 -14.03
CA ILE A 182 17.95 1.30 -12.67
C ILE A 182 18.42 2.67 -12.19
N GLN A 183 19.68 3.05 -12.45
CA GLN A 183 20.21 4.35 -12.11
C GLN A 183 19.41 5.50 -12.76
N ILE A 184 19.16 5.43 -14.06
CA ILE A 184 18.39 6.44 -14.79
C ILE A 184 16.95 6.49 -14.32
N LEU A 185 16.32 5.33 -14.06
CA LEU A 185 14.99 5.23 -13.50
C LEU A 185 14.91 5.93 -12.14
N LEU A 186 15.86 5.68 -11.24
CA LEU A 186 15.89 6.29 -9.92
C LEU A 186 16.17 7.79 -9.99
N VAL A 187 17.05 8.26 -10.88
CA VAL A 187 17.27 9.69 -11.12
C VAL A 187 15.98 10.35 -11.62
N PHE A 188 15.27 9.74 -12.57
CA PHE A 188 13.97 10.24 -13.04
C PHE A 188 12.96 10.35 -11.89
N LEU A 189 12.81 9.32 -11.06
CA LEU A 189 11.93 9.35 -9.89
C LEU A 189 12.37 10.43 -8.89
N GLY A 190 13.66 10.55 -8.61
CA GLY A 190 14.20 11.57 -7.72
C GLY A 190 13.87 12.99 -8.18
N VAL A 191 13.99 13.27 -9.49
CA VAL A 191 13.61 14.56 -10.07
C VAL A 191 12.11 14.81 -9.95
N VAL A 192 11.27 13.83 -10.29
CA VAL A 192 9.81 13.97 -10.17
C VAL A 192 9.40 14.23 -8.72
N ILE A 193 9.98 13.51 -7.75
CA ILE A 193 9.71 13.70 -6.31
C ILE A 193 10.18 15.09 -5.86
N ALA A 194 11.35 15.56 -6.30
CA ALA A 194 11.85 16.90 -5.99
C ALA A 194 10.89 17.99 -6.51
N VAL A 195 10.41 17.85 -7.75
CA VAL A 195 9.41 18.76 -8.33
C VAL A 195 8.13 18.78 -7.49
N LEU A 196 7.63 17.62 -7.04
CA LEU A 196 6.47 17.53 -6.13
C LEU A 196 6.74 18.27 -4.81
N GLY A 197 7.95 18.19 -4.29
CA GLY A 197 8.37 18.95 -3.09
C GLY A 197 8.30 20.46 -3.31
N VAL A 198 8.83 20.95 -4.43
CA VAL A 198 8.79 22.38 -4.80
C VAL A 198 7.33 22.85 -5.01
N LEU A 199 6.53 22.08 -5.73
CA LEU A 199 5.11 22.40 -5.94
C LEU A 199 4.34 22.42 -4.60
N SER A 200 4.64 21.50 -3.70
CA SER A 200 4.01 21.45 -2.37
C SER A 200 4.37 22.69 -1.54
N PHE A 201 5.63 23.12 -1.57
CA PHE A 201 6.09 24.33 -0.88
C PHE A 201 5.39 25.59 -1.41
N ILE A 202 5.20 25.69 -2.72
CA ILE A 202 4.62 26.88 -3.37
C ILE A 202 3.10 26.92 -3.21
N PHE A 203 2.41 25.80 -3.41
CA PHE A 203 0.96 25.80 -3.63
C PHE A 203 0.14 25.31 -2.43
N ILE A 204 0.70 24.55 -1.49
CA ILE A 204 -0.04 24.17 -0.28
C ILE A 204 -0.12 25.38 0.64
N PRO A 205 -1.33 25.92 0.94
CA PRO A 205 -1.48 27.05 1.85
C PRO A 205 -1.40 26.60 3.31
N ASP A 206 -1.32 27.57 4.22
CA ASP A 206 -1.54 27.32 5.64
C ASP A 206 -3.04 27.26 5.89
N PHE A 207 -3.55 26.09 6.31
CA PHE A 207 -4.97 25.90 6.54
C PHE A 207 -5.38 26.29 7.96
N LYS A 208 -6.54 26.95 8.07
CA LYS A 208 -7.16 27.22 9.36
C LYS A 208 -7.59 25.91 10.04
N GLY A 209 -7.16 25.71 11.29
CA GLY A 209 -7.50 24.53 12.07
C GLY A 209 -6.74 23.25 11.66
N GLU A 210 -5.66 23.38 10.88
CA GLU A 210 -4.81 22.22 10.56
C GLU A 210 -3.98 21.72 11.75
N ILE A 211 -3.75 22.56 12.77
CA ILE A 211 -3.01 22.20 13.98
C ILE A 211 -4.00 21.99 15.12
N ASP A 212 -4.02 20.78 15.66
CA ASP A 212 -4.73 20.46 16.89
C ASP A 212 -3.72 20.22 18.03
N LYS A 213 -3.70 21.15 18.99
CA LYS A 213 -2.84 21.08 20.17
C LYS A 213 -3.29 20.03 21.18
N ASN A 214 -4.55 19.59 21.10
CA ASN A 214 -5.19 18.69 22.05
C ASN A 214 -5.14 17.22 21.62
N THR A 215 -4.56 16.90 20.46
CA THR A 215 -4.39 15.50 20.02
C THR A 215 -3.60 14.73 21.07
N LYS A 216 -4.30 13.77 21.71
CA LYS A 216 -3.74 12.93 22.76
C LYS A 216 -2.90 11.81 22.14
N LEU A 217 -1.81 11.46 22.81
CA LEU A 217 -1.10 10.22 22.59
C LEU A 217 -2.03 9.03 22.89
N PHE A 218 -1.80 7.90 22.22
CA PHE A 218 -2.53 6.67 22.50
C PHE A 218 -2.55 6.36 24.01
N SER A 219 -3.74 6.07 24.53
CA SER A 219 -3.88 5.54 25.87
C SER A 219 -3.62 4.03 25.86
N LEU A 220 -2.64 3.56 26.61
CA LEU A 220 -2.33 2.13 26.73
C LEU A 220 -3.55 1.33 27.21
N SER A 221 -4.37 1.92 28.07
CA SER A 221 -5.62 1.31 28.55
C SER A 221 -6.64 1.11 27.42
N GLU A 222 -6.74 2.05 26.47
CA GLU A 222 -7.63 1.91 25.30
C GLU A 222 -7.12 0.81 24.35
N VAL A 223 -5.80 0.71 24.16
CA VAL A 223 -5.17 -0.35 23.38
C VAL A 223 -5.50 -1.73 23.99
N VAL A 224 -5.32 -1.88 25.30
CA VAL A 224 -5.66 -3.13 26.01
C VAL A 224 -7.14 -3.46 25.88
N THR A 225 -8.01 -2.46 26.00
CA THR A 225 -9.47 -2.65 25.85
C THR A 225 -9.83 -3.08 24.43
N ALA A 226 -9.23 -2.46 23.42
CA ALA A 226 -9.45 -2.82 22.02
C ALA A 226 -8.96 -4.24 21.70
N ILE A 227 -7.78 -4.64 22.20
CA ILE A 227 -7.24 -6.01 22.00
C ILE A 227 -8.14 -7.07 22.67
N LYS A 228 -8.71 -6.76 23.83
CA LYS A 228 -9.61 -7.68 24.53
C LYS A 228 -10.97 -7.85 23.84
N HIS A 229 -11.33 -6.97 22.92
CA HIS A 229 -12.60 -7.09 22.18
C HIS A 229 -12.49 -8.15 21.07
N PRO A 230 -13.26 -9.27 21.15
CA PRO A 230 -13.10 -10.40 20.22
C PRO A 230 -13.27 -10.03 18.74
N GLY A 231 -14.17 -9.07 18.44
CA GLY A 231 -14.39 -8.60 17.10
C GLY A 231 -13.20 -7.84 16.52
N VAL A 232 -12.44 -7.13 17.36
CA VAL A 232 -11.25 -6.38 16.97
C VAL A 232 -10.11 -7.33 16.60
N ILE A 233 -9.77 -8.27 17.52
CA ILE A 233 -8.62 -9.16 17.27
C ILE A 233 -8.83 -10.05 16.05
N TRP A 234 -10.03 -10.61 15.85
CA TRP A 234 -10.31 -11.44 14.69
C TRP A 234 -10.32 -10.64 13.39
N ALA A 235 -10.80 -9.39 13.41
CA ALA A 235 -10.74 -8.50 12.25
C ALA A 235 -9.28 -8.12 11.91
N CYS A 236 -8.45 -7.84 12.90
CA CYS A 236 -7.02 -7.56 12.72
C CYS A 236 -6.28 -8.77 12.14
N LEU A 237 -6.52 -9.98 12.66
CA LEU A 237 -5.93 -11.21 12.12
C LEU A 237 -6.44 -11.52 10.71
N ALA A 238 -7.71 -11.27 10.42
CA ALA A 238 -8.23 -11.41 9.07
C ALA A 238 -7.50 -10.46 8.11
N TYR A 239 -7.32 -9.20 8.50
CA TYR A 239 -6.60 -8.22 7.68
C TYR A 239 -5.11 -8.56 7.50
N PHE A 240 -4.47 -9.11 8.53
CA PHE A 240 -3.11 -9.64 8.47
C PHE A 240 -2.98 -10.67 7.34
N PHE A 241 -3.87 -11.68 7.29
CA PHE A 241 -3.81 -12.70 6.24
C PHE A 241 -4.22 -12.16 4.86
N VAL A 242 -5.19 -11.22 4.80
CA VAL A 242 -5.56 -10.53 3.55
C VAL A 242 -4.34 -9.82 2.98
N TYR A 243 -3.64 -9.05 3.81
CA TYR A 243 -2.47 -8.30 3.39
C TYR A 243 -1.30 -9.22 3.02
N LEU A 244 -1.08 -10.29 3.77
CA LEU A 244 -0.02 -11.27 3.51
C LEU A 244 -0.20 -11.94 2.14
N VAL A 245 -1.41 -12.38 1.81
CA VAL A 245 -1.72 -12.95 0.50
C VAL A 245 -1.54 -11.89 -0.59
N TYR A 246 -2.04 -10.68 -0.39
CA TYR A 246 -1.89 -9.57 -1.33
C TYR A 246 -0.42 -9.24 -1.63
N MET A 247 0.43 -9.14 -0.60
CA MET A 247 1.86 -8.89 -0.78
C MET A 247 2.59 -10.07 -1.43
N GLY A 248 2.21 -11.29 -1.07
CA GLY A 248 2.78 -12.52 -1.66
C GLY A 248 2.58 -12.62 -3.17
N VAL A 249 1.50 -12.04 -3.70
CA VAL A 249 1.24 -12.00 -5.16
C VAL A 249 2.33 -11.25 -5.93
N THR A 250 3.10 -10.36 -5.30
CA THR A 250 4.21 -9.66 -5.96
C THR A 250 5.30 -10.62 -6.46
N TYR A 251 5.41 -11.80 -5.86
CA TYR A 251 6.35 -12.85 -6.27
C TYR A 251 5.95 -13.59 -7.57
N THR A 252 4.79 -13.30 -8.12
CA THR A 252 4.45 -13.70 -9.50
C THR A 252 5.35 -13.00 -10.54
N THR A 253 5.97 -11.86 -10.19
CA THR A 253 6.94 -11.17 -11.06
C THR A 253 8.18 -12.05 -11.31
N PRO A 254 8.98 -12.44 -10.28
CA PRO A 254 10.09 -13.35 -10.50
C PRO A 254 9.65 -14.77 -10.94
N PHE A 255 8.44 -15.21 -10.61
CA PHE A 255 7.91 -16.49 -11.12
C PHE A 255 7.80 -16.50 -12.65
N MET A 256 7.32 -15.40 -13.25
CA MET A 256 7.21 -15.30 -14.70
C MET A 256 8.57 -15.32 -15.40
N THR A 257 9.58 -14.64 -14.82
CA THR A 257 10.94 -14.65 -15.41
C THR A 257 11.63 -15.98 -15.20
N THR A 258 11.60 -16.53 -13.99
CA THR A 258 12.36 -17.72 -13.61
C THR A 258 11.77 -19.01 -14.24
N CYS A 259 10.44 -19.15 -14.23
CA CYS A 259 9.79 -20.40 -14.63
C CYS A 259 9.33 -20.40 -16.11
N PHE A 260 9.13 -19.24 -16.73
CA PHE A 260 8.59 -19.13 -18.11
C PHE A 260 9.53 -18.38 -19.04
N ALA A 261 10.68 -17.91 -18.58
CA ALA A 261 11.60 -17.06 -19.34
C ALA A 261 10.89 -15.84 -19.99
N ALA A 262 9.89 -15.29 -19.27
CA ALA A 262 9.08 -14.19 -19.78
C ALA A 262 9.95 -12.94 -20.00
N PRO A 263 9.82 -12.24 -21.14
CA PRO A 263 10.54 -11.00 -21.41
C PRO A 263 10.25 -9.92 -20.36
N VAL A 264 11.27 -9.18 -19.93
CA VAL A 264 11.18 -8.12 -18.91
C VAL A 264 10.07 -7.11 -19.23
N ALA A 265 9.90 -6.74 -20.50
CA ALA A 265 8.84 -5.82 -20.92
C ALA A 265 7.43 -6.37 -20.60
N ILE A 266 7.17 -7.65 -20.87
CA ILE A 266 5.88 -8.31 -20.57
C ILE A 266 5.69 -8.36 -19.06
N VAL A 267 6.71 -8.80 -18.32
CA VAL A 267 6.65 -8.92 -16.85
C VAL A 267 6.38 -7.56 -16.20
N SER A 268 7.05 -6.50 -16.67
CA SER A 268 6.85 -5.13 -16.16
C SER A 268 5.45 -4.62 -16.44
N VAL A 269 4.91 -4.81 -17.64
CA VAL A 269 3.53 -4.39 -17.99
C VAL A 269 2.52 -5.16 -17.15
N VAL A 270 2.67 -6.47 -17.01
CA VAL A 270 1.79 -7.30 -16.16
C VAL A 270 1.88 -6.86 -14.69
N GLY A 271 3.09 -6.59 -14.20
CA GLY A 271 3.34 -6.07 -12.86
C GLY A 271 2.68 -4.70 -12.62
N LEU A 272 2.71 -3.79 -13.61
CA LEU A 272 2.04 -2.49 -13.55
C LEU A 272 0.52 -2.63 -13.53
N ILE A 273 -0.03 -3.45 -14.42
CA ILE A 273 -1.48 -3.72 -14.45
C ILE A 273 -1.92 -4.30 -13.10
N ARG A 274 -1.19 -5.29 -12.58
CA ARG A 274 -1.48 -5.92 -11.29
C ARG A 274 -1.40 -4.92 -10.12
N THR A 275 -0.41 -4.05 -10.10
CA THR A 275 -0.13 -3.17 -8.95
C THR A 275 -0.99 -1.91 -8.96
N TYR A 276 -1.19 -1.28 -10.12
CA TYR A 276 -1.87 0.00 -10.26
C TYR A 276 -3.16 -0.07 -11.06
N GLY A 277 -3.15 -0.79 -12.19
CA GLY A 277 -4.32 -0.87 -13.09
C GLY A 277 -5.50 -1.56 -12.46
N ILE A 278 -5.27 -2.69 -11.82
CA ILE A 278 -6.31 -3.48 -11.15
C ILE A 278 -7.00 -2.69 -10.05
N GLY A 279 -6.27 -1.85 -9.32
CA GLY A 279 -6.84 -1.03 -8.24
C GLY A 279 -7.98 -0.12 -8.68
N LEU A 280 -8.00 0.30 -9.95
CA LEU A 280 -9.07 1.12 -10.52
C LEU A 280 -10.41 0.37 -10.64
N ILE A 281 -10.38 -0.94 -10.76
CA ILE A 281 -11.56 -1.79 -11.02
C ILE A 281 -11.88 -2.67 -9.82
N ALA A 282 -10.89 -3.33 -9.23
CA ALA A 282 -11.09 -4.34 -8.19
C ALA A 282 -11.64 -3.74 -6.90
N GLY A 283 -11.22 -2.53 -6.51
CA GLY A 283 -11.75 -1.82 -5.34
C GLY A 283 -13.25 -1.55 -5.45
N PRO A 284 -13.71 -0.82 -6.47
CA PRO A 284 -15.14 -0.60 -6.73
C PRO A 284 -15.93 -1.90 -6.85
N ALA A 285 -15.40 -2.91 -7.54
CA ALA A 285 -16.07 -4.21 -7.66
C ALA A 285 -16.23 -4.88 -6.29
N ALA A 286 -15.19 -4.89 -5.46
CA ALA A 286 -15.25 -5.47 -4.12
C ALA A 286 -16.25 -4.75 -3.21
N GLY A 287 -16.30 -3.41 -3.28
CA GLY A 287 -17.30 -2.60 -2.59
C GLY A 287 -18.72 -2.95 -3.03
N PHE A 288 -18.97 -3.00 -4.33
CA PHE A 288 -20.26 -3.41 -4.88
C PHE A 288 -20.71 -4.81 -4.42
N PHE A 289 -19.79 -5.79 -4.43
CA PHE A 289 -20.07 -7.13 -3.92
C PHE A 289 -20.36 -7.12 -2.41
N ALA A 290 -19.61 -6.33 -1.63
CA ALA A 290 -19.82 -6.19 -0.20
C ALA A 290 -21.20 -5.61 0.12
N ASP A 291 -21.64 -4.59 -0.61
CA ASP A 291 -22.97 -3.98 -0.48
C ASP A 291 -24.09 -4.96 -0.87
N LYS A 292 -23.94 -5.64 -2.01
CA LYS A 292 -24.90 -6.65 -2.47
C LYS A 292 -25.07 -7.80 -1.50
N LEU A 293 -23.99 -8.27 -0.90
CA LEU A 293 -23.97 -9.35 0.10
C LEU A 293 -24.33 -8.86 1.51
N LYS A 294 -24.41 -7.54 1.70
CA LYS A 294 -24.61 -6.88 3.01
C LYS A 294 -23.60 -7.39 4.06
N SER A 295 -22.40 -7.73 3.62
CA SER A 295 -21.34 -8.26 4.48
C SER A 295 -19.98 -8.20 3.79
N PRO A 296 -19.10 -7.27 4.18
CA PRO A 296 -17.73 -7.22 3.71
C PRO A 296 -16.97 -8.54 3.94
N SER A 297 -17.15 -9.16 5.10
CA SER A 297 -16.53 -10.46 5.42
C SER A 297 -16.91 -11.56 4.44
N LYS A 298 -18.17 -11.62 3.95
CA LYS A 298 -18.56 -12.60 2.92
C LYS A 298 -17.91 -12.30 1.59
N SER A 299 -17.82 -11.01 1.22
CA SER A 299 -17.15 -10.61 -0.02
C SER A 299 -15.68 -11.03 -0.02
N ILE A 300 -14.96 -10.79 1.07
CA ILE A 300 -13.56 -11.21 1.21
C ILE A 300 -13.43 -12.75 1.15
N LEU A 301 -14.33 -13.50 1.78
CA LEU A 301 -14.35 -14.95 1.70
C LEU A 301 -14.46 -15.47 0.25
N ILE A 302 -15.31 -14.83 -0.59
CA ILE A 302 -15.45 -15.18 -2.00
C ILE A 302 -14.15 -14.86 -2.76
N PHE A 303 -13.55 -13.70 -2.53
CA PHE A 303 -12.27 -13.33 -3.14
C PHE A 303 -11.15 -14.29 -2.73
N PHE A 304 -11.10 -14.73 -1.47
CA PHE A 304 -10.11 -15.70 -1.01
C PHE A 304 -10.33 -17.09 -1.62
N ALA A 305 -11.57 -17.56 -1.71
CA ALA A 305 -11.88 -18.80 -2.40
C ALA A 305 -11.44 -18.75 -3.86
N ALA A 306 -11.71 -17.62 -4.55
CA ALA A 306 -11.24 -17.40 -5.92
C ALA A 306 -9.71 -17.37 -6.01
N SER A 307 -9.01 -16.72 -5.05
CA SER A 307 -7.55 -16.69 -5.03
C SER A 307 -6.93 -18.08 -4.85
N VAL A 308 -7.52 -18.94 -4.03
CA VAL A 308 -7.08 -20.34 -3.87
C VAL A 308 -7.20 -21.11 -5.19
N ILE A 309 -8.30 -20.93 -5.94
CA ILE A 309 -8.48 -21.57 -7.25
C ILE A 309 -7.41 -21.11 -8.24
N VAL A 310 -7.15 -19.79 -8.29
CA VAL A 310 -6.12 -19.22 -9.18
C VAL A 310 -4.72 -19.70 -8.77
N LEU A 311 -4.40 -19.73 -7.47
CA LEU A 311 -3.12 -20.24 -6.96
C LEU A 311 -2.95 -21.74 -7.30
N ALA A 312 -4.01 -22.54 -7.23
CA ALA A 312 -3.95 -23.94 -7.66
C ALA A 312 -3.64 -24.03 -9.17
N ALA A 313 -4.21 -23.16 -10.00
CA ALA A 313 -3.90 -23.11 -11.43
C ALA A 313 -2.42 -22.79 -11.69
N PHE A 314 -1.78 -21.90 -10.90
CA PHE A 314 -0.34 -21.63 -10.98
C PHE A 314 0.52 -22.87 -10.73
N MET A 315 0.11 -23.74 -9.79
CA MET A 315 0.89 -24.93 -9.41
C MET A 315 0.82 -26.05 -10.47
N ILE A 316 -0.25 -26.11 -11.25
CA ILE A 316 -0.45 -27.15 -12.29
C ILE A 316 -0.07 -26.68 -13.69
N MET A 317 0.22 -25.39 -13.89
CA MET A 317 0.58 -24.82 -15.19
C MET A 317 1.93 -25.38 -15.68
N PRO A 318 2.02 -25.90 -16.92
CA PRO A 318 3.31 -26.28 -17.51
C PRO A 318 4.28 -25.10 -17.55
N ARG A 319 5.52 -25.32 -17.09
CA ARG A 319 6.54 -24.25 -17.01
C ARG A 319 7.31 -24.15 -18.33
N GLU A 320 6.64 -23.67 -19.34
CA GLU A 320 7.15 -23.51 -20.70
C GLU A 320 6.97 -22.07 -21.19
N ALA A 321 7.89 -21.60 -22.07
CA ALA A 321 7.82 -20.24 -22.63
C ALA A 321 6.51 -19.98 -23.41
N SER A 322 5.88 -21.01 -23.97
CA SER A 322 4.56 -20.95 -24.63
C SER A 322 3.44 -20.50 -23.71
N MET A 323 3.61 -20.67 -22.39
CA MET A 323 2.61 -20.35 -21.37
C MET A 323 2.74 -18.92 -20.80
N VAL A 324 3.64 -18.06 -21.35
CA VAL A 324 3.84 -16.68 -20.88
C VAL A 324 2.53 -15.88 -20.88
N ILE A 325 1.73 -15.95 -21.94
CA ILE A 325 0.46 -15.21 -22.01
C ILE A 325 -0.61 -15.79 -21.08
N PRO A 326 -0.88 -17.11 -21.05
CA PRO A 326 -1.78 -17.70 -20.07
C PRO A 326 -1.42 -17.35 -18.63
N ILE A 327 -0.13 -17.42 -18.25
CA ILE A 327 0.30 -17.09 -16.91
C ILE A 327 0.14 -15.59 -16.61
N ALA A 328 0.39 -14.70 -17.58
CA ALA A 328 0.16 -13.28 -17.44
C ALA A 328 -1.31 -12.95 -17.10
N VAL A 329 -2.25 -13.63 -17.77
CA VAL A 329 -3.69 -13.49 -17.49
C VAL A 329 -4.02 -13.96 -16.08
N LEU A 330 -3.46 -15.10 -15.64
CA LEU A 330 -3.66 -15.60 -14.28
C LEU A 330 -3.05 -14.64 -13.23
N VAL A 331 -1.90 -14.02 -13.49
CA VAL A 331 -1.29 -13.02 -12.61
C VAL A 331 -2.21 -11.81 -12.44
N VAL A 332 -2.79 -11.31 -13.53
CA VAL A 332 -3.74 -10.19 -13.50
C VAL A 332 -5.00 -10.59 -12.73
N LEU A 333 -5.53 -11.79 -12.98
CA LEU A 333 -6.70 -12.32 -12.27
C LEU A 333 -6.44 -12.49 -10.77
N LEU A 334 -5.27 -13.04 -10.39
CA LEU A 334 -4.87 -13.16 -9.00
C LEU A 334 -4.74 -11.78 -8.35
N GLY A 335 -4.15 -10.82 -9.06
CA GLY A 335 -4.09 -9.43 -8.63
C GLY A 335 -5.48 -8.85 -8.38
N PHE A 336 -6.45 -9.10 -9.27
CA PHE A 336 -7.82 -8.63 -9.13
C PHE A 336 -8.49 -9.16 -7.86
N VAL A 337 -8.45 -10.47 -7.63
CA VAL A 337 -9.13 -11.07 -6.47
C VAL A 337 -8.44 -10.69 -5.16
N THR A 338 -7.12 -10.64 -5.12
CA THR A 338 -6.38 -10.29 -3.89
C THR A 338 -6.45 -8.80 -3.57
N TYR A 339 -6.36 -7.92 -4.57
CA TYR A 339 -6.57 -6.48 -4.36
C TYR A 339 -8.01 -6.17 -3.95
N GLY A 340 -9.00 -6.87 -4.55
CA GLY A 340 -10.40 -6.74 -4.15
C GLY A 340 -10.59 -7.06 -2.66
N ALA A 341 -10.05 -8.18 -2.18
CA ALA A 341 -10.06 -8.53 -0.77
C ALA A 341 -9.36 -7.46 0.10
N PHE A 342 -8.18 -7.00 -0.33
CA PHE A 342 -7.39 -6.00 0.38
C PHE A 342 -8.12 -4.65 0.48
N SER A 343 -8.76 -4.19 -0.58
CA SER A 343 -9.41 -2.87 -0.63
C SER A 343 -10.55 -2.69 0.38
N ILE A 344 -11.23 -3.78 0.73
CA ILE A 344 -12.30 -3.81 1.74
C ILE A 344 -11.87 -4.50 3.04
N GLY A 345 -10.58 -4.83 3.17
CA GLY A 345 -10.03 -5.64 4.27
C GLY A 345 -10.20 -5.03 5.68
N SER A 346 -10.32 -3.71 5.79
CA SER A 346 -10.61 -3.03 7.05
C SER A 346 -12.11 -3.03 7.43
N SER A 347 -12.99 -3.28 6.48
CA SER A 347 -14.45 -3.21 6.71
C SER A 347 -15.00 -4.27 7.69
N PRO A 348 -14.38 -5.45 7.90
CA PRO A 348 -14.80 -6.37 8.97
C PRO A 348 -14.76 -5.76 10.37
N LEU A 349 -13.92 -4.74 10.60
CA LEU A 349 -13.90 -4.03 11.88
C LEU A 349 -15.22 -3.28 12.14
N THR A 350 -15.78 -2.64 11.11
CA THR A 350 -17.10 -1.99 11.19
C THR A 350 -18.20 -3.02 11.36
N GLU A 351 -18.13 -4.13 10.62
CA GLU A 351 -19.06 -5.25 10.68
C GLU A 351 -19.09 -5.88 12.10
N ALA A 352 -17.93 -5.88 12.81
CA ALA A 352 -17.80 -6.39 14.17
C ALA A 352 -18.50 -5.53 15.25
N LYS A 353 -19.16 -4.41 14.88
CA LYS A 353 -19.85 -3.50 15.81
C LYS A 353 -18.95 -3.02 16.95
N VAL A 354 -17.72 -2.66 16.64
CA VAL A 354 -16.79 -2.14 17.63
C VAL A 354 -17.32 -0.82 18.19
N PRO A 355 -17.38 -0.63 19.52
CA PRO A 355 -17.86 0.60 20.13
C PRO A 355 -17.08 1.83 19.61
N MET A 356 -17.78 2.92 19.32
CA MET A 356 -17.18 4.16 18.79
C MET A 356 -16.11 4.74 19.71
N SER A 357 -16.21 4.50 21.03
CA SER A 357 -15.21 4.95 22.01
C SER A 357 -13.82 4.35 21.83
N ILE A 358 -13.72 3.15 21.24
CA ILE A 358 -12.44 2.45 20.98
C ILE A 358 -12.17 2.25 19.49
N PHE A 359 -13.06 2.72 18.60
CA PHE A 359 -12.96 2.46 17.16
C PHE A 359 -11.68 3.04 16.53
N GLY A 360 -11.26 4.23 16.95
CA GLY A 360 -10.01 4.86 16.49
C GLY A 360 -8.79 4.01 16.86
N THR A 361 -8.72 3.57 18.12
CA THR A 361 -7.63 2.69 18.62
C THR A 361 -7.66 1.33 17.91
N ALA A 362 -8.86 0.76 17.70
CA ALA A 362 -9.02 -0.50 16.97
C ALA A 362 -8.57 -0.39 15.50
N SER A 363 -8.85 0.74 14.84
CA SER A 363 -8.37 1.01 13.47
C SER A 363 -6.85 1.17 13.40
N GLY A 364 -6.24 1.80 14.42
CA GLY A 364 -4.79 1.87 14.56
C GLY A 364 -4.15 0.48 14.74
N LEU A 365 -4.71 -0.35 15.61
CA LEU A 365 -4.29 -1.73 15.81
C LEU A 365 -4.43 -2.58 14.55
N LEU A 366 -5.53 -2.40 13.80
CA LEU A 366 -5.73 -3.07 12.52
C LEU A 366 -4.62 -2.71 11.54
N SER A 367 -4.18 -1.46 11.49
CA SER A 367 -3.07 -1.06 10.62
C SER A 367 -1.74 -1.69 11.07
N VAL A 368 -1.42 -1.64 12.37
CA VAL A 368 -0.19 -2.22 12.92
C VAL A 368 -0.13 -3.73 12.69
N ILE A 369 -1.16 -4.46 13.10
CA ILE A 369 -1.21 -5.92 12.96
C ILE A 369 -1.35 -6.31 11.49
N GLY A 370 -2.19 -5.62 10.75
CA GLY A 370 -2.49 -5.92 9.36
C GLY A 370 -1.28 -5.78 8.41
N PHE A 371 -0.43 -4.78 8.63
CA PHE A 371 0.78 -4.58 7.82
C PHE A 371 2.03 -5.29 8.34
N LEU A 372 1.92 -6.01 9.47
CA LEU A 372 3.04 -6.78 10.03
C LEU A 372 3.67 -7.77 9.04
N PRO A 373 2.94 -8.42 8.11
CA PRO A 373 3.53 -9.34 7.13
C PRO A 373 4.70 -8.78 6.33
N ASP A 374 4.69 -7.48 6.00
CA ASP A 374 5.80 -6.86 5.25
C ASP A 374 7.13 -6.92 6.00
N THR A 375 7.11 -7.05 7.33
CA THR A 375 8.33 -7.11 8.14
C THR A 375 9.14 -8.39 7.94
N PHE A 376 8.54 -9.46 7.44
CA PHE A 376 9.20 -10.76 7.32
C PHE A 376 8.95 -11.50 5.99
N VAL A 377 7.78 -11.32 5.36
CA VAL A 377 7.41 -12.12 4.19
C VAL A 377 8.37 -11.94 3.02
N HIS A 378 8.87 -10.75 2.85
CA HIS A 378 9.79 -10.43 1.74
C HIS A 378 11.15 -11.10 1.91
N THR A 379 11.72 -11.05 3.10
CA THR A 379 12.98 -11.75 3.43
C THR A 379 12.80 -13.27 3.34
N TRP A 380 11.68 -13.79 3.86
CA TRP A 380 11.39 -15.21 3.84
C TRP A 380 11.24 -15.75 2.42
N PHE A 381 10.41 -15.14 1.59
CA PHE A 381 10.20 -15.60 0.22
C PHE A 381 11.44 -15.39 -0.67
N GLY A 382 12.17 -14.28 -0.47
CA GLY A 382 13.45 -14.07 -1.15
C GLY A 382 14.46 -15.16 -0.82
N GLY A 383 14.61 -15.49 0.47
CA GLY A 383 15.50 -16.58 0.93
C GLY A 383 15.09 -17.96 0.40
N LEU A 384 13.78 -18.24 0.26
CA LEU A 384 13.31 -19.46 -0.39
C LEU A 384 13.76 -19.53 -1.87
N ILE A 385 13.65 -18.43 -2.61
CA ILE A 385 14.05 -18.37 -4.03
C ILE A 385 15.56 -18.58 -4.15
N ASP A 386 16.39 -17.98 -3.29
CA ASP A 386 17.82 -18.16 -3.29
C ASP A 386 18.22 -19.62 -2.95
N ALA A 387 17.48 -20.28 -2.05
CA ALA A 387 17.77 -21.64 -1.62
C ALA A 387 17.27 -22.73 -2.58
N GLN A 388 16.11 -22.53 -3.23
CA GLN A 388 15.38 -23.57 -3.98
C GLN A 388 15.21 -23.23 -5.47
N GLY A 389 15.57 -22.00 -5.90
CA GLY A 389 15.41 -21.57 -7.29
C GLY A 389 13.94 -21.62 -7.74
N ALA A 390 13.68 -22.23 -8.88
CA ALA A 390 12.33 -22.35 -9.46
C ALA A 390 11.34 -23.16 -8.59
N ASP A 391 11.81 -24.08 -7.75
CA ASP A 391 10.96 -24.91 -6.89
C ASP A 391 10.39 -24.14 -5.71
N ALA A 392 11.05 -23.03 -5.30
CA ALA A 392 10.58 -22.13 -4.26
C ALA A 392 9.14 -21.65 -4.51
N PHE A 393 8.76 -21.43 -5.77
CA PHE A 393 7.44 -20.90 -6.11
C PHE A 393 6.31 -21.85 -5.74
N ASN A 394 6.51 -23.19 -5.77
CA ASN A 394 5.55 -24.13 -5.25
C ASN A 394 5.33 -23.93 -3.74
N THR A 395 6.42 -23.82 -2.99
CA THR A 395 6.38 -23.57 -1.55
C THR A 395 5.68 -22.24 -1.24
N ILE A 396 6.01 -21.17 -1.99
CA ILE A 396 5.39 -19.86 -1.84
C ILE A 396 3.89 -19.93 -2.11
N PHE A 397 3.44 -20.56 -3.20
CA PHE A 397 2.02 -20.63 -3.55
C PHE A 397 1.24 -21.52 -2.57
N VAL A 398 1.81 -22.61 -2.10
CA VAL A 398 1.22 -23.42 -1.01
C VAL A 398 1.06 -22.60 0.26
N ALA A 399 2.10 -21.84 0.65
CA ALA A 399 2.02 -20.94 1.80
C ALA A 399 0.90 -19.90 1.63
N LEU A 400 0.77 -19.28 0.45
CA LEU A 400 -0.30 -18.32 0.17
C LEU A 400 -1.69 -18.96 0.25
N VAL A 401 -1.86 -20.21 -0.20
CA VAL A 401 -3.12 -20.97 -0.04
C VAL A 401 -3.43 -21.19 1.44
N VAL A 402 -2.42 -21.62 2.23
CA VAL A 402 -2.59 -21.82 3.68
C VAL A 402 -3.00 -20.50 4.35
N PHE A 403 -2.36 -19.41 4.01
CA PHE A 403 -2.69 -18.09 4.57
C PHE A 403 -4.08 -17.61 4.15
N ALA A 404 -4.50 -17.87 2.91
CA ALA A 404 -5.87 -17.58 2.48
C ALA A 404 -6.90 -18.38 3.29
N VAL A 405 -6.63 -19.65 3.56
CA VAL A 405 -7.50 -20.50 4.41
C VAL A 405 -7.55 -20.00 5.85
N LEU A 406 -6.39 -19.62 6.44
CA LEU A 406 -6.34 -19.04 7.78
C LEU A 406 -7.08 -17.70 7.84
N GLY A 407 -6.96 -16.87 6.82
CA GLY A 407 -7.75 -15.66 6.67
C GLY A 407 -9.25 -15.91 6.62
N CYS A 408 -9.69 -16.93 5.89
CA CYS A 408 -11.09 -17.37 5.88
C CYS A 408 -11.57 -17.79 7.27
N ILE A 409 -10.76 -18.52 8.03
CA ILE A 409 -11.09 -18.91 9.41
C ILE A 409 -11.25 -17.66 10.28
N CYS A 410 -10.32 -16.70 10.21
CA CYS A 410 -10.42 -15.45 10.96
C CYS A 410 -11.68 -14.65 10.61
N LEU A 411 -12.05 -14.57 9.33
CA LEU A 411 -13.30 -13.90 8.90
C LEU A 411 -14.56 -14.60 9.44
N VAL A 412 -14.57 -15.93 9.46
CA VAL A 412 -15.68 -16.70 10.07
C VAL A 412 -15.76 -16.43 11.57
N MET A 413 -14.61 -16.35 12.27
CA MET A 413 -14.57 -16.03 13.68
C MET A 413 -15.00 -14.59 13.98
N THR A 414 -14.61 -13.62 13.13
CA THR A 414 -15.13 -12.23 13.19
C THR A 414 -16.66 -12.23 13.16
N ARG A 415 -17.26 -12.96 12.23
CA ARG A 415 -18.72 -13.04 12.08
C ARG A 415 -19.40 -13.76 13.24
N ARG A 416 -18.75 -14.77 13.84
CA ARG A 416 -19.25 -15.42 15.07
C ARG A 416 -19.24 -14.46 16.25
N ALA A 417 -18.17 -13.70 16.43
CA ALA A 417 -18.06 -12.68 17.47
C ALA A 417 -19.15 -11.60 17.34
N MET A 418 -19.43 -11.15 16.09
CA MET A 418 -20.55 -10.22 15.82
C MET A 418 -21.90 -10.75 16.28
N LYS A 419 -22.22 -12.00 15.90
CA LYS A 419 -23.51 -12.59 16.26
C LYS A 419 -23.66 -12.71 17.79
N LYS A 420 -22.56 -13.08 18.49
CA LYS A 420 -22.56 -13.17 19.94
C LYS A 420 -22.77 -11.80 20.61
N ASN A 421 -22.09 -10.76 20.10
CA ASN A 421 -22.24 -9.39 20.63
C ASN A 421 -23.66 -8.86 20.40
N ALA A 422 -24.24 -9.09 19.21
CA ALA A 422 -25.61 -8.70 18.89
C ALA A 422 -26.66 -9.42 19.76
N ALA A 423 -26.44 -10.69 20.11
CA ALA A 423 -27.31 -11.42 21.04
C ALA A 423 -27.24 -10.88 22.47
N ALA A 424 -26.02 -10.58 22.95
CA ALA A 424 -25.82 -9.99 24.29
C ALA A 424 -26.43 -8.59 24.40
N GLU A 425 -26.34 -7.76 23.35
CA GLU A 425 -27.02 -6.45 23.30
C GLU A 425 -28.55 -6.57 23.35
N ALA A 426 -29.12 -7.56 22.65
CA ALA A 426 -30.55 -7.81 22.64
C ALA A 426 -31.06 -8.31 24.03
N GLU A 427 -30.27 -9.14 24.73
CA GLU A 427 -30.57 -9.62 26.07
C GLU A 427 -30.47 -8.49 27.11
N SER A 428 -29.57 -7.55 26.96
CA SER A 428 -29.40 -6.40 27.85
C SER A 428 -30.45 -5.30 27.63
N ALA A 429 -31.14 -5.29 26.53
CA ALA A 429 -32.20 -4.34 26.18
C ALA A 429 -33.61 -4.80 26.55
N ASN A 430 -33.79 -6.08 26.97
CA ASN A 430 -34.98 -6.66 27.55
C ASN A 430 -34.86 -6.76 29.06
#